data_6562cef737ae2d2f9e55f0d663cb345a
#
_entry.id   6562cef737ae2d2f9e55f0d663cb345a
#
_cell.length_a   1.000
_cell.length_b   1.000
_cell.length_c   1.000
_cell.angle_alpha   90.00
_cell.angle_beta   90.00
_cell.angle_gamma   90.00
#
_symmetry.space_group_name_H-M   'P 1'
#
loop_
_entity.id
_entity.type
_entity.pdbx_description
1 polymer ?
#
loop_
_entity_poly.entity_id
_entity_poly.type
_entity_poly.pdbx_seq_one_letter_code
_entity_poly.pdbx_strand_id
1 'polypeptide(L)'
;MRTEDLRRLNFRHLHYFWVVAKESHLTRAAERLHVSQSAVSTQIRHLEESLGHALFERQGRSLQLTEVGNVVLGYAESIFDLGAELLATMSGKTSGASEYLRIG
;
A
#
# COMPACT_ATOMS: atom_id res chain seq x y z
N MET A 1 -11.21 -18.12 -4.01
CA MET A 1 -10.80 -17.41 -2.79
C MET A 1 -12.04 -17.07 -1.97
N ARG A 2 -11.91 -17.19 -0.67
CA ARG A 2 -13.04 -16.91 0.23
C ARG A 2 -13.06 -15.45 0.63
N THR A 3 -14.26 -14.94 0.88
CA THR A 3 -14.43 -13.56 1.32
C THR A 3 -13.69 -13.28 2.64
N GLU A 4 -13.67 -14.27 3.56
CA GLU A 4 -12.96 -14.12 4.84
C GLU A 4 -11.47 -13.89 4.64
N ASP A 5 -10.87 -14.47 3.62
CA ASP A 5 -9.46 -14.29 3.34
C ASP A 5 -9.14 -12.84 2.97
N LEU A 6 -10.05 -12.19 2.25
CA LEU A 6 -9.87 -10.78 1.88
C LEU A 6 -9.97 -9.84 3.08
N ARG A 7 -10.72 -10.24 4.11
CA ARG A 7 -10.85 -9.42 5.33
C ARG A 7 -9.54 -9.30 6.09
N ARG A 8 -8.60 -10.21 5.85
CA ARG A 8 -7.29 -10.16 6.48
C ARG A 8 -6.42 -9.07 5.88
N LEU A 9 -6.77 -8.58 4.71
CA LEU A 9 -6.02 -7.53 4.04
C LEU A 9 -6.73 -6.19 4.25
N ASN A 10 -6.04 -5.26 4.86
CA ASN A 10 -6.55 -3.91 5.11
C ASN A 10 -5.82 -2.94 4.19
N PHE A 11 -6.56 -2.29 3.29
CA PHE A 11 -5.97 -1.38 2.31
C PHE A 11 -5.29 -0.16 2.95
N ARG A 12 -5.77 0.30 4.10
CA ARG A 12 -5.12 1.39 4.82
C ARG A 12 -3.74 0.96 5.31
N HIS A 13 -3.64 -0.24 5.89
CA HIS A 13 -2.37 -0.79 6.33
C HIS A 13 -1.41 -0.94 5.14
N LEU A 14 -1.94 -1.44 4.04
CA LEU A 14 -1.15 -1.64 2.82
C LEU A 14 -0.67 -0.30 2.26
N HIS A 15 -1.50 0.72 2.29
CA HIS A 15 -1.13 2.06 1.84
C HIS A 15 -0.02 2.65 2.71
N TYR A 16 -0.13 2.52 4.02
CA TYR A 16 0.91 2.97 4.94
C TYR A 16 2.24 2.26 4.65
N PHE A 17 2.18 0.94 4.47
CA PHE A 17 3.35 0.16 4.10
C PHE A 17 3.98 0.68 2.81
N TRP A 18 3.16 0.92 1.79
CA TRP A 18 3.62 1.41 0.50
C TRP A 18 4.34 2.76 0.62
N VAL A 19 3.78 3.69 1.38
CA VAL A 19 4.41 5.00 1.58
C VAL A 19 5.73 4.85 2.33
N VAL A 20 5.79 4.01 3.38
CA VAL A 20 7.02 3.77 4.13
C VAL A 20 8.09 3.16 3.22
N ALA A 21 7.71 2.21 2.38
CA ALA A 21 8.64 1.58 1.45
C ALA A 21 9.22 2.59 0.46
N LYS A 22 8.41 3.53 0.00
CA LYS A 22 8.87 4.57 -0.94
C LYS A 22 9.77 5.59 -0.26
N GLU A 23 9.46 5.97 0.98
CA GLU A 23 10.24 6.99 1.69
C GLU A 23 11.48 6.43 2.37
N SER A 24 11.46 5.18 2.75
CA SER A 24 12.54 4.48 3.48
C SER A 24 12.81 5.05 4.88
N HIS A 25 12.06 6.03 5.31
CA HIS A 25 12.19 6.66 6.63
C HIS A 25 10.81 6.88 7.23
N LEU A 26 10.65 6.45 8.49
CA LEU A 26 9.38 6.60 9.19
C LEU A 26 8.96 8.05 9.35
N THR A 27 9.90 8.93 9.63
CA THR A 27 9.60 10.35 9.82
C THR A 27 8.98 10.96 8.57
N ARG A 28 9.59 10.71 7.41
CA ARG A 28 9.09 11.24 6.14
C ARG A 28 7.75 10.64 5.77
N ALA A 29 7.60 9.33 6.00
CA ALA A 29 6.34 8.66 5.74
C ALA A 29 5.23 9.23 6.60
N ALA A 30 5.50 9.45 7.88
CA ALA A 30 4.53 10.04 8.80
C ALA A 30 4.12 11.43 8.36
N GLU A 31 5.09 12.26 7.96
CA GLU A 31 4.80 13.59 7.44
C GLU A 31 3.92 13.53 6.21
N ARG A 32 4.24 12.64 5.28
CA ARG A 32 3.49 12.49 4.04
C ARG A 32 2.06 12.01 4.29
N LEU A 33 1.88 11.17 5.29
CA LEU A 33 0.58 10.62 5.67
C LEU A 33 -0.19 11.51 6.64
N HIS A 34 0.45 12.56 7.15
CA HIS A 34 -0.14 13.49 8.13
C HIS A 34 -0.56 12.78 9.42
N VAL A 35 0.29 11.87 9.90
CA VAL A 35 0.07 11.12 11.14
C VAL A 35 1.37 11.04 11.92
N SER A 36 1.31 10.53 13.17
CA SER A 36 2.50 10.34 13.98
C SER A 36 3.31 9.13 13.52
N GLN A 37 4.60 9.10 13.87
CA GLN A 37 5.43 7.94 13.58
C GLN A 37 4.92 6.69 14.27
N SER A 38 4.43 6.82 15.51
CA SER A 38 3.89 5.67 16.23
C SER A 38 2.64 5.11 15.55
N ALA A 39 1.81 5.98 14.96
CA ALA A 39 0.65 5.53 14.21
C ALA A 39 1.08 4.72 12.98
N VAL A 40 2.09 5.21 12.24
CA VAL A 40 2.61 4.49 11.09
C VAL A 40 3.15 3.13 11.51
N SER A 41 3.98 3.11 12.55
CA SER A 41 4.58 1.85 13.05
C SER A 41 3.51 0.84 13.45
N THR A 42 2.45 1.31 14.10
CA THR A 42 1.34 0.45 14.51
C THR A 42 0.63 -0.17 13.30
N GLN A 43 0.38 0.64 12.27
CA GLN A 43 -0.29 0.15 11.07
C GLN A 43 0.57 -0.88 10.33
N ILE A 44 1.87 -0.64 10.25
CA ILE A 44 2.80 -1.59 9.62
C ILE A 44 2.81 -2.90 10.41
N ARG A 45 2.85 -2.82 11.74
CA ARG A 45 2.84 -4.02 12.58
C ARG A 45 1.57 -4.84 12.38
N HIS A 46 0.42 -4.16 12.28
CA HIS A 46 -0.84 -4.85 12.02
C HIS A 46 -0.80 -5.60 10.69
N LEU A 47 -0.22 -4.99 9.68
CA LEU A 47 -0.09 -5.64 8.37
C LEU A 47 0.83 -6.86 8.46
N GLU A 48 1.97 -6.72 9.14
CA GLU A 48 2.90 -7.83 9.35
C GLU A 48 2.24 -8.98 10.08
N GLU A 49 1.46 -8.67 11.11
CA GLU A 49 0.72 -9.68 11.86
C GLU A 49 -0.33 -10.38 10.98
N SER A 50 -1.05 -9.61 10.18
CA SER A 50 -2.06 -10.18 9.28
C SER A 50 -1.46 -11.10 8.24
N LEU A 51 -0.29 -10.76 7.71
CA LEU A 51 0.37 -11.54 6.67
C LEU A 51 1.26 -12.63 7.25
N GLY A 52 1.60 -12.53 8.52
CA GLY A 52 2.45 -13.52 9.19
C GLY A 52 3.92 -13.42 8.83
N HIS A 53 4.39 -12.27 8.37
CA HIS A 53 5.77 -12.05 7.95
C HIS A 53 6.23 -10.65 8.27
N ALA A 54 7.50 -10.50 8.62
CA ALA A 54 8.11 -9.18 8.75
C ALA A 54 8.32 -8.62 7.35
N LEU A 55 7.96 -7.36 7.16
CA LEU A 55 8.09 -6.66 5.89
C LEU A 55 9.29 -5.73 5.85
N PHE A 56 9.74 -5.28 7.02
CA PHE A 56 10.90 -4.41 7.17
C PHE A 56 11.88 -4.95 8.18
N GLU A 57 13.14 -4.61 7.97
CA GLU A 57 14.22 -4.82 8.94
C GLU A 57 14.84 -3.46 9.22
N ARG A 58 15.29 -3.25 10.45
CA ARG A 58 16.01 -2.04 10.78
C ARG A 58 17.49 -2.21 10.47
N GLN A 59 18.04 -1.23 9.75
CA GLN A 59 19.47 -1.14 9.51
C GLN A 59 19.92 0.27 9.91
N GLY A 60 20.43 0.37 11.12
CA GLY A 60 20.74 1.67 11.70
C GLY A 60 19.47 2.48 11.86
N ARG A 61 19.40 3.66 11.23
CA ARG A 61 18.23 4.53 11.30
C ARG A 61 17.27 4.35 10.15
N SER A 62 17.65 3.57 9.13
CA SER A 62 16.80 3.35 7.99
C SER A 62 16.08 2.03 8.09
N LEU A 63 15.02 1.90 7.31
CA LEU A 63 14.26 0.66 7.18
C LEU A 63 14.59 0.04 5.82
N GLN A 64 14.80 -1.26 5.84
CA GLN A 64 15.05 -2.02 4.61
C GLN A 64 13.93 -3.04 4.45
N LEU A 65 13.50 -3.24 3.22
CA LEU A 65 12.51 -4.27 2.95
C LEU A 65 13.12 -5.65 3.10
N THR A 66 12.37 -6.56 3.71
CA THR A 66 12.73 -7.98 3.69
C THR A 66 12.41 -8.53 2.30
N GLU A 67 12.78 -9.77 2.03
CA GLU A 67 12.39 -10.44 0.79
C GLU A 67 10.87 -10.45 0.63
N VAL A 68 10.17 -10.81 1.70
CA VAL A 68 8.70 -10.80 1.71
C VAL A 68 8.18 -9.38 1.50
N GLY A 69 8.82 -8.39 2.13
CA GLY A 69 8.47 -6.99 1.94
C GLY A 69 8.54 -6.56 0.49
N ASN A 70 9.57 -7.01 -0.24
CA ASN A 70 9.69 -6.70 -1.67
C ASN A 70 8.56 -7.34 -2.48
N VAL A 71 8.16 -8.55 -2.15
CA VAL A 71 7.03 -9.21 -2.81
C VAL A 71 5.74 -8.44 -2.56
N VAL A 72 5.49 -8.08 -1.30
CA VAL A 72 4.28 -7.34 -0.94
C VAL A 72 4.27 -5.97 -1.60
N LEU A 73 5.43 -5.31 -1.70
CA LEU A 73 5.52 -4.02 -2.38
C LEU A 73 5.11 -4.12 -3.84
N GLY A 74 5.53 -5.19 -4.52
CA GLY A 74 5.12 -5.42 -5.92
C GLY A 74 3.61 -5.52 -6.06
N TYR A 75 2.97 -6.26 -5.16
CA TYR A 75 1.51 -6.36 -5.17
C TYR A 75 0.85 -5.04 -4.82
N ALA A 76 1.38 -4.32 -3.83
CA ALA A 76 0.83 -3.02 -3.44
C ALA A 76 0.88 -2.03 -4.60
N GLU A 77 1.98 -1.99 -5.33
CA GLU A 77 2.12 -1.14 -6.52
C GLU A 77 1.01 -1.45 -7.53
N SER A 78 0.79 -2.73 -7.82
CA SER A 78 -0.24 -3.15 -8.76
C SER A 78 -1.64 -2.79 -8.27
N ILE A 79 -1.90 -3.00 -6.99
CA ILE A 79 -3.21 -2.69 -6.40
C ILE A 79 -3.51 -1.20 -6.50
N PHE A 80 -2.54 -0.36 -6.14
CA PHE A 80 -2.75 1.09 -6.15
C PHE A 80 -2.76 1.65 -7.56
N ASP A 81 -2.00 1.07 -8.48
CA ASP A 81 -2.07 1.45 -9.90
C ASP A 81 -3.46 1.17 -10.45
N LEU A 82 -4.01 0.00 -10.14
CA LEU A 82 -5.37 -0.35 -10.56
C LEU A 82 -6.40 0.56 -9.92
N GLY A 83 -6.21 0.91 -8.65
CA GLY A 83 -7.08 1.86 -7.97
C GLY A 83 -7.06 3.22 -8.63
N ALA A 84 -5.87 3.71 -8.98
CA ALA A 84 -5.73 4.99 -9.68
C ALA A 84 -6.37 4.93 -11.06
N GLU A 85 -6.20 3.83 -11.76
CA GLU A 85 -6.82 3.60 -13.06
C GLU A 85 -8.35 3.61 -12.97
N LEU A 86 -8.88 2.95 -11.94
CA LEU A 86 -10.31 2.94 -11.70
C LEU A 86 -10.84 4.37 -11.50
N LEU A 87 -10.18 5.14 -10.66
CA LEU A 87 -10.59 6.51 -10.39
C LEU A 87 -10.50 7.38 -11.66
N ALA A 88 -9.45 7.22 -12.44
CA ALA A 88 -9.29 7.94 -13.69
C ALA A 88 -10.39 7.55 -14.69
N THR A 89 -10.72 6.27 -14.74
CA THR A 89 -11.79 5.77 -15.62
C THR A 89 -13.13 6.37 -15.24
N MET A 90 -13.44 6.37 -13.94
CA MET A 90 -14.71 6.90 -13.48
C MET A 90 -14.82 8.41 -13.65
N SER A 91 -13.70 9.11 -13.65
CA SER A 91 -13.68 10.56 -13.88
C SER A 91 -13.60 10.92 -15.36
N GLY A 92 -13.44 9.94 -16.25
CA GLY A 92 -13.36 10.19 -17.69
C GLY A 92 -12.10 10.90 -18.13
N LYS A 93 -11.02 10.81 -17.37
CA LYS A 93 -9.76 11.51 -17.67
C LYS A 93 -8.91 10.83 -18.73
N THR A 94 -9.15 9.56 -19.01
CA THR A 94 -8.43 8.86 -20.07
C THR A 94 -9.37 8.61 -21.24
N SER A 95 -8.87 8.80 -22.46
CA SER A 95 -9.69 8.65 -23.66
C SER A 95 -10.18 7.21 -23.85
N GLY A 96 -9.34 6.23 -23.57
CA GLY A 96 -9.76 4.84 -23.65
C GLY A 96 -10.83 4.51 -22.61
N ALA A 97 -10.72 5.08 -21.42
CA ALA A 97 -11.71 4.89 -20.37
C ALA A 97 -13.05 5.51 -20.76
N SER A 98 -13.03 6.69 -21.39
CA SER A 98 -14.25 7.35 -21.84
C SER A 98 -15.02 6.50 -22.85
N GLU A 99 -14.31 5.91 -23.79
CA GLU A 99 -14.92 5.02 -24.79
C GLU A 99 -15.52 3.78 -24.12
N TYR A 100 -14.80 3.22 -23.19
CA TYR A 100 -15.26 2.05 -22.45
C TYR A 100 -16.56 2.34 -21.70
N LEU A 101 -16.64 3.49 -21.06
CA LEU A 101 -17.82 3.90 -20.33
C LEU A 101 -19.04 4.13 -21.21
N ARG A 102 -18.84 4.54 -22.45
CA ARG A 102 -19.93 4.75 -23.40
C ARG A 102 -20.61 3.48 -23.83
N ILE A 103 -19.88 2.39 -23.81
CA ILE A 103 -20.40 1.09 -24.22
C ILE A 103 -21.35 0.52 -23.18
N GLY A 104 -21.10 0.82 -21.93
CA GLY A 104 -21.92 0.37 -20.83
C GLY A 104 -23.17 1.22 -20.61
#